data_288f4fbacc2b6121e8650088b0122d6c
#
_entry.id   288f4fbacc2b6121e8650088b0122d6c
#
_cell.length_a   1.000
_cell.length_b   1.000
_cell.length_c   1.000
_cell.angle_alpha   90.00
_cell.angle_beta   90.00
_cell.angle_gamma   90.00
#
_symmetry.space_group_name_H-M   'P 1'
#
loop_
_entity.id
_entity.type
_entity.pdbx_description
1 polymer ?
#
loop_
_entity_poly.entity_id
_entity_poly.type
_entity_poly.pdbx_seq_one_letter_code
_entity_poly.pdbx_strand_id
1 'polypeptide(L)'
;MNNYVGNSLQTRGAEKYILQDGKGNGMHFLYIRNGIGLEVWLSLDRAGDVSRVNLKGDNMGYFSPCGYVAPKYYDGVGAGFLKSFTAGFFTTCGLTAVGSPCTDDGEDLPLHGTVSHIPAILNGIEETETELTVKLTITDEVIFGRKLVMNRCYRFSYTENTFEVSDTVTNFSDTESPYMIMYHCNMGYPLLSENSVVKIPNNSIKPRDAEAERYISSALDMEKPTANFAERCYYYDVAEKNGIANVGIYNKDINKGVVFTYDKKNLPMFTEWKMMGKYDYVLGLEPGNCTPDGRDVLRKNGTLKFLQPDESCNTAVKFTFVTEIKDFEEKL
;
A
#
# COMPACT_ATOMS: atom_id res chain seq x y z
N MET A 1 10.71 -27.71 18.46
CA MET A 1 11.95 -26.99 18.09
C MET A 1 12.76 -27.89 17.15
N ASN A 2 13.26 -27.39 16.01
CA ASN A 2 14.05 -28.21 15.09
C ASN A 2 15.48 -28.36 15.65
N ASN A 3 15.92 -29.60 15.91
CA ASN A 3 17.23 -29.88 16.51
C ASN A 3 18.44 -29.45 15.64
N TYR A 4 18.23 -29.09 14.40
CA TYR A 4 19.27 -28.54 13.51
C TYR A 4 19.41 -27.00 13.59
N VAL A 5 18.49 -26.31 14.28
CA VAL A 5 18.40 -24.84 14.29
C VAL A 5 18.72 -24.30 15.69
N GLY A 6 19.92 -23.78 15.84
CA GLY A 6 20.36 -23.15 17.10
C GLY A 6 19.93 -21.68 17.26
N ASN A 7 19.54 -21.02 16.16
CA ASN A 7 19.04 -19.65 16.14
C ASN A 7 17.89 -19.54 15.11
N SER A 8 16.73 -19.05 15.54
CA SER A 8 15.54 -18.92 14.68
C SER A 8 15.79 -18.09 13.41
N LEU A 9 16.66 -17.10 13.49
CA LEU A 9 17.07 -16.27 12.34
C LEU A 9 17.76 -17.07 11.23
N GLN A 10 18.17 -18.31 11.47
CA GLN A 10 18.64 -19.19 10.41
C GLN A 10 17.52 -19.53 9.41
N THR A 11 16.29 -19.55 9.84
CA THR A 11 15.13 -19.97 9.03
C THR A 11 14.06 -18.90 8.90
N ARG A 12 13.70 -18.19 9.99
CA ARG A 12 12.61 -17.21 10.05
C ARG A 12 12.90 -16.17 11.15
N GLY A 13 12.16 -15.07 11.13
CA GLY A 13 12.24 -13.99 12.13
C GLY A 13 12.40 -12.63 11.48
N ALA A 14 12.80 -11.64 12.29
CA ALA A 14 12.96 -10.26 11.88
C ALA A 14 14.36 -9.71 12.22
N GLU A 15 14.97 -8.99 11.30
CA GLU A 15 16.28 -8.35 11.45
C GLU A 15 16.19 -6.88 11.10
N LYS A 16 16.80 -6.01 11.93
CA LYS A 16 16.90 -4.57 11.66
C LYS A 16 18.22 -4.26 10.96
N TYR A 17 18.17 -3.34 10.00
CA TYR A 17 19.37 -2.79 9.39
C TYR A 17 19.18 -1.34 8.96
N ILE A 18 20.28 -0.67 8.69
CA ILE A 18 20.33 0.72 8.22
C ILE A 18 20.96 0.72 6.83
N LEU A 19 20.29 1.39 5.89
CA LEU A 19 20.79 1.53 4.54
C LEU A 19 21.98 2.51 4.52
N GLN A 20 23.04 2.12 3.83
CA GLN A 20 24.22 2.96 3.58
C GLN A 20 24.15 3.56 2.18
N ASP A 21 24.73 4.72 2.01
CA ASP A 21 24.92 5.43 0.74
C ASP A 21 23.65 5.95 0.04
N GLY A 22 23.85 6.88 -0.88
CA GLY A 22 22.84 7.48 -1.74
C GLY A 22 21.76 8.26 -0.99
N LYS A 23 20.63 8.47 -1.65
CA LYS A 23 19.48 9.20 -1.07
C LYS A 23 18.82 8.44 0.08
N GLY A 24 18.97 7.12 0.12
CA GLY A 24 18.44 6.28 1.18
C GLY A 24 19.35 6.17 2.42
N ASN A 25 20.50 6.80 2.43
CA ASN A 25 21.46 6.70 3.54
C ASN A 25 20.82 7.06 4.88
N GLY A 26 20.96 6.17 5.85
CA GLY A 26 20.44 6.30 7.19
C GLY A 26 18.99 5.79 7.36
N MET A 27 18.32 5.35 6.31
CA MET A 27 16.98 4.76 6.44
C MET A 27 17.02 3.43 7.18
N HIS A 28 16.06 3.24 8.08
CA HIS A 28 15.92 2.04 8.91
C HIS A 28 14.91 1.08 8.28
N PHE A 29 15.29 -0.19 8.26
CA PHE A 29 14.45 -1.25 7.73
C PHE A 29 14.28 -2.38 8.74
N LEU A 30 13.14 -3.03 8.67
CA LEU A 30 12.90 -4.33 9.29
C LEU A 30 12.71 -5.36 8.18
N TYR A 31 13.63 -6.33 8.09
CA TYR A 31 13.56 -7.45 7.17
C TYR A 31 12.95 -8.65 7.88
N ILE A 32 11.89 -9.21 7.31
CA ILE A 32 11.10 -10.29 7.90
C ILE A 32 11.09 -11.47 6.94
N ARG A 33 11.33 -12.67 7.47
CA ARG A 33 11.22 -13.95 6.76
C ARG A 33 10.26 -14.86 7.49
N ASN A 34 9.34 -15.48 6.76
CA ASN A 34 8.42 -16.44 7.36
C ASN A 34 8.94 -17.88 7.36
N GLY A 35 10.07 -18.17 6.70
CA GLY A 35 10.71 -19.49 6.65
C GLY A 35 10.13 -20.46 5.64
N ILE A 36 9.07 -20.09 4.90
CA ILE A 36 8.41 -20.93 3.88
C ILE A 36 8.33 -20.25 2.51
N GLY A 37 9.02 -19.11 2.34
CA GLY A 37 9.22 -18.46 1.06
C GLY A 37 8.80 -17.01 0.94
N LEU A 38 8.14 -16.44 1.94
CA LEU A 38 7.78 -15.02 1.97
C LEU A 38 8.84 -14.20 2.69
N GLU A 39 9.30 -13.14 2.05
CA GLU A 39 10.23 -12.16 2.58
C GLU A 39 9.66 -10.76 2.41
N VAL A 40 9.69 -9.94 3.46
CA VAL A 40 9.09 -8.61 3.50
C VAL A 40 10.05 -7.61 4.12
N TRP A 41 10.15 -6.41 3.51
CA TRP A 41 10.93 -5.28 4.04
C TRP A 41 10.01 -4.13 4.40
N LEU A 42 9.95 -3.80 5.69
CA LEU A 42 9.28 -2.60 6.18
C LEU A 42 10.27 -1.43 6.21
N SER A 43 9.90 -0.31 5.61
CA SER A 43 10.65 0.94 5.69
C SER A 43 10.16 1.74 6.89
N LEU A 44 10.89 1.68 8.02
CA LEU A 44 10.46 2.34 9.26
C LEU A 44 10.43 3.86 9.14
N ASP A 45 11.30 4.44 8.31
CA ASP A 45 11.33 5.89 8.04
C ASP A 45 10.19 6.37 7.12
N ARG A 46 9.41 5.45 6.56
CA ARG A 46 8.32 5.72 5.63
C ARG A 46 7.01 5.11 6.16
N ALA A 47 6.53 5.59 7.32
CA ALA A 47 5.32 5.10 8.01
C ALA A 47 5.32 3.57 8.27
N GLY A 48 6.47 2.91 8.21
CA GLY A 48 6.55 1.45 8.26
C GLY A 48 5.96 0.76 7.02
N ASP A 49 5.83 1.44 5.88
CA ASP A 49 5.30 0.88 4.64
C ASP A 49 6.16 -0.27 4.10
N VAL A 50 5.53 -1.15 3.33
CA VAL A 50 6.19 -2.33 2.75
C VAL A 50 6.95 -1.95 1.49
N SER A 51 8.26 -1.81 1.60
CA SER A 51 9.11 -1.40 0.49
C SER A 51 9.41 -2.52 -0.50
N ARG A 52 9.46 -3.77 -0.04
CA ARG A 52 9.68 -4.94 -0.90
C ARG A 52 8.95 -6.15 -0.35
N VAL A 53 8.54 -7.01 -1.28
CA VAL A 53 8.06 -8.36 -0.99
C VAL A 53 8.67 -9.31 -2.02
N ASN A 54 9.26 -10.40 -1.54
CA ASN A 54 9.66 -11.52 -2.40
C ASN A 54 8.89 -12.77 -2.00
N LEU A 55 8.48 -13.54 -2.99
CA LEU A 55 7.92 -14.88 -2.79
C LEU A 55 8.82 -15.90 -3.48
N LYS A 56 9.49 -16.77 -2.69
CA LYS A 56 10.40 -17.79 -3.21
C LYS A 56 11.39 -17.22 -4.25
N GLY A 57 11.97 -16.03 -3.93
CA GLY A 57 12.99 -15.36 -4.72
C GLY A 57 12.47 -14.38 -5.78
N ASP A 58 11.20 -14.43 -6.19
CA ASP A 58 10.67 -13.47 -7.17
C ASP A 58 10.08 -12.23 -6.48
N ASN A 59 10.37 -11.07 -7.03
CA ASN A 59 9.83 -9.79 -6.60
C ASN A 59 8.33 -9.68 -6.92
N MET A 60 7.56 -9.22 -5.92
CA MET A 60 6.10 -9.08 -6.03
C MET A 60 5.64 -7.63 -6.15
N GLY A 61 6.52 -6.66 -5.92
CA GLY A 61 6.17 -5.23 -5.92
C GLY A 61 6.95 -4.42 -6.95
N TYR A 62 6.52 -3.19 -7.16
CA TYR A 62 7.23 -2.23 -7.99
C TYR A 62 8.25 -1.45 -7.17
N PHE A 63 9.44 -1.27 -7.74
CA PHE A 63 10.48 -0.41 -7.17
C PHE A 63 10.83 0.67 -8.18
N SER A 64 10.43 1.91 -7.91
CA SER A 64 10.50 2.99 -8.87
C SER A 64 11.95 3.42 -9.18
N PRO A 65 12.18 4.16 -10.29
CA PRO A 65 13.49 4.72 -10.61
C PRO A 65 14.05 5.68 -9.55
N CYS A 66 13.22 6.20 -8.64
CA CYS A 66 13.68 7.05 -7.52
C CYS A 66 14.59 6.28 -6.55
N GLY A 67 14.42 4.96 -6.44
CA GLY A 67 15.10 4.16 -5.44
C GLY A 67 14.63 4.49 -4.02
N TYR A 68 15.42 4.13 -3.02
CA TYR A 68 15.19 4.57 -1.65
C TYR A 68 15.54 6.04 -1.48
N VAL A 69 14.59 6.83 -0.97
CA VAL A 69 14.76 8.26 -0.68
C VAL A 69 14.34 8.54 0.74
N ALA A 70 15.28 8.95 1.58
CA ALA A 70 15.02 9.26 2.99
C ALA A 70 14.07 10.48 3.12
N PRO A 71 13.23 10.54 4.18
CA PRO A 71 12.26 11.62 4.39
C PRO A 71 12.85 13.03 4.32
N LYS A 72 14.11 13.21 4.69
CA LYS A 72 14.80 14.52 4.61
C LYS A 72 14.90 15.12 3.19
N TYR A 73 14.66 14.32 2.16
CA TYR A 73 14.62 14.77 0.76
C TYR A 73 13.19 14.94 0.22
N TYR A 74 12.20 14.79 1.08
CA TYR A 74 10.82 14.96 0.65
C TYR A 74 10.54 16.40 0.24
N ASP A 75 9.86 16.55 -0.89
CA ASP A 75 9.34 17.81 -1.40
C ASP A 75 7.83 17.81 -1.24
N GLY A 76 7.34 18.55 -0.25
CA GLY A 76 5.91 18.64 0.07
C GLY A 76 5.13 19.66 -0.76
N VAL A 77 5.66 20.12 -1.92
CA VAL A 77 4.98 21.13 -2.75
C VAL A 77 4.40 20.47 -4.00
N GLY A 78 3.09 20.61 -4.19
CA GLY A 78 2.38 20.09 -5.35
C GLY A 78 2.66 18.61 -5.61
N ALA A 79 3.18 18.26 -6.77
CA ALA A 79 3.56 16.90 -7.17
C ALA A 79 5.00 16.51 -6.75
N GLY A 80 5.63 17.22 -5.81
CA GLY A 80 6.99 16.93 -5.35
C GLY A 80 7.17 15.54 -4.77
N PHE A 81 6.10 14.92 -4.28
CA PHE A 81 6.02 13.50 -3.87
C PHE A 81 6.67 12.55 -4.91
N LEU A 82 6.48 12.79 -6.20
CA LEU A 82 7.02 11.94 -7.28
C LEU A 82 8.55 11.87 -7.30
N LYS A 83 9.25 12.85 -6.73
CA LYS A 83 10.73 12.87 -6.65
C LYS A 83 11.27 11.90 -5.61
N SER A 84 10.42 11.42 -4.71
CA SER A 84 10.77 10.53 -3.60
C SER A 84 9.84 9.31 -3.47
N PHE A 85 9.01 9.07 -4.47
CA PHE A 85 8.09 7.92 -4.49
C PHE A 85 8.86 6.64 -4.81
N THR A 86 9.33 5.94 -3.79
CA THR A 86 9.92 4.61 -3.92
C THR A 86 8.92 3.59 -4.48
N ALA A 87 7.63 3.85 -4.31
CA ALA A 87 6.49 2.95 -4.51
C ALA A 87 6.51 1.76 -3.55
N GLY A 88 7.40 0.80 -3.76
CA GLY A 88 7.43 -0.40 -2.95
C GLY A 88 6.26 -1.34 -3.25
N PHE A 89 6.05 -2.33 -2.39
CA PHE A 89 4.86 -3.18 -2.50
C PHE A 89 3.60 -2.39 -2.16
N PHE A 90 3.63 -1.56 -1.12
CA PHE A 90 2.65 -0.48 -0.94
C PHE A 90 3.24 0.74 -0.24
N THR A 91 2.65 1.90 -0.54
CA THR A 91 2.84 3.18 0.15
C THR A 91 1.49 3.61 0.74
N THR A 92 1.46 4.02 2.01
CA THR A 92 0.26 4.59 2.63
C THR A 92 0.10 6.04 2.18
N CYS A 93 -1.01 6.37 1.55
CA CYS A 93 -1.41 7.73 1.23
C CYS A 93 -2.40 8.25 2.28
N GLY A 94 -2.24 9.48 2.75
CA GLY A 94 -3.07 10.06 3.82
C GLY A 94 -2.24 10.99 4.72
N LEU A 95 -2.68 11.24 5.97
CA LEU A 95 -3.97 10.89 6.60
C LEU A 95 -5.04 11.93 6.33
N THR A 96 -4.65 13.13 5.86
CA THR A 96 -5.55 14.25 5.59
C THR A 96 -5.71 14.57 4.10
N ALA A 97 -4.89 13.95 3.24
CA ALA A 97 -4.94 14.14 1.79
C ALA A 97 -4.54 12.86 1.06
N VAL A 98 -5.26 12.54 -0.01
CA VAL A 98 -4.96 11.43 -0.94
C VAL A 98 -5.19 11.92 -2.37
N GLY A 99 -4.31 11.54 -3.29
CA GLY A 99 -4.42 11.86 -4.70
C GLY A 99 -3.92 13.25 -5.04
N SER A 100 -4.60 13.93 -5.95
CA SER A 100 -4.17 15.19 -6.55
C SER A 100 -3.83 16.27 -5.53
N PRO A 101 -2.72 17.00 -5.73
CA PRO A 101 -2.40 18.15 -4.87
C PRO A 101 -3.47 19.23 -5.05
N CYS A 102 -3.86 19.87 -3.96
CA CYS A 102 -4.90 20.89 -3.96
C CYS A 102 -4.74 21.87 -2.80
N THR A 103 -5.48 22.96 -2.85
CA THR A 103 -5.69 23.85 -1.69
C THR A 103 -7.12 23.63 -1.18
N ASP A 104 -7.29 23.25 0.08
CA ASP A 104 -8.58 23.00 0.68
C ASP A 104 -8.62 23.58 2.11
N ASP A 105 -9.66 24.39 2.41
CA ASP A 105 -9.84 25.04 3.71
C ASP A 105 -8.59 25.83 4.17
N GLY A 106 -7.93 26.52 3.22
CA GLY A 106 -6.75 27.35 3.47
C GLY A 106 -5.44 26.57 3.67
N GLU A 107 -5.44 25.24 3.49
CA GLU A 107 -4.27 24.37 3.58
C GLU A 107 -3.83 23.91 2.18
N ASP A 108 -2.54 24.12 1.86
CA ASP A 108 -1.94 23.58 0.65
C ASP A 108 -1.52 22.12 0.89
N LEU A 109 -2.08 21.21 0.09
CA LEU A 109 -1.93 19.77 0.26
C LEU A 109 -1.11 19.18 -0.88
N PRO A 110 -0.05 18.42 -0.57
CA PRO A 110 0.76 17.76 -1.58
C PRO A 110 0.04 16.53 -2.14
N LEU A 111 0.53 16.06 -3.29
CA LEU A 111 0.13 14.78 -3.85
C LEU A 111 0.24 13.67 -2.79
N HIS A 112 -0.85 12.90 -2.58
CA HIS A 112 -0.97 11.77 -1.66
C HIS A 112 -0.74 12.07 -0.17
N GLY A 113 -0.66 13.34 0.23
CA GLY A 113 -0.44 13.72 1.62
C GLY A 113 1.00 13.51 2.10
N THR A 114 1.17 13.43 3.42
CA THR A 114 2.49 13.47 4.07
C THR A 114 2.85 12.20 4.82
N VAL A 115 1.89 11.35 5.18
CA VAL A 115 2.09 10.24 6.13
C VAL A 115 3.20 9.28 5.72
N SER A 116 3.33 8.96 4.43
CA SER A 116 4.39 8.07 3.92
C SER A 116 5.82 8.63 4.05
N HIS A 117 5.98 9.85 4.55
CA HIS A 117 7.27 10.49 4.81
C HIS A 117 7.53 10.72 6.30
N ILE A 118 6.65 10.19 7.16
CA ILE A 118 6.78 10.27 8.62
C ILE A 118 7.44 8.99 9.13
N PRO A 119 8.58 9.07 9.85
CA PRO A 119 9.17 7.91 10.47
C PRO A 119 8.25 7.28 11.52
N ALA A 120 8.12 5.97 11.49
CA ALA A 120 7.37 5.20 12.46
C ALA A 120 8.20 4.93 13.72
N ILE A 121 7.55 4.96 14.88
CA ILE A 121 8.10 4.47 16.13
C ILE A 121 7.83 2.96 16.20
N LEU A 122 8.90 2.16 16.30
CA LEU A 122 8.76 0.72 16.51
C LEU A 122 8.50 0.44 17.99
N ASN A 123 7.26 0.07 18.33
CA ASN A 123 6.83 -0.20 19.70
C ASN A 123 7.19 -1.60 20.17
N GLY A 124 7.25 -2.57 19.25
CA GLY A 124 7.61 -3.94 19.60
C GLY A 124 7.55 -4.91 18.43
N ILE A 125 8.26 -6.03 18.63
CA ILE A 125 8.19 -7.21 17.78
C ILE A 125 7.89 -8.37 18.72
N GLU A 126 6.80 -9.07 18.47
CA GLU A 126 6.35 -10.23 19.24
C GLU A 126 6.36 -11.47 18.34
N GLU A 127 6.83 -12.58 18.83
CA GLU A 127 6.94 -13.82 18.07
C GLU A 127 6.30 -14.98 18.83
N THR A 128 5.49 -15.74 18.11
CA THR A 128 4.91 -17.01 18.58
C THR A 128 5.42 -18.17 17.70
N GLU A 129 4.93 -19.38 17.94
CA GLU A 129 5.27 -20.52 17.06
C GLU A 129 4.70 -20.37 15.65
N THR A 130 3.60 -19.64 15.48
CA THR A 130 2.84 -19.53 14.23
C THR A 130 2.85 -18.14 13.58
N GLU A 131 3.29 -17.10 14.29
CA GLU A 131 3.14 -15.72 13.83
C GLU A 131 4.24 -14.81 14.40
N LEU A 132 4.64 -13.82 13.59
CA LEU A 132 5.43 -12.66 14.02
C LEU A 132 4.55 -11.42 13.89
N THR A 133 4.47 -10.62 14.96
CA THR A 133 3.72 -9.36 15.02
C THR A 133 4.68 -8.18 15.16
N VAL A 134 4.47 -7.12 14.38
CA VAL A 134 5.20 -5.85 14.47
C VAL A 134 4.22 -4.73 14.78
N LYS A 135 4.50 -3.95 15.85
CA LYS A 135 3.66 -2.83 16.27
C LYS A 135 4.40 -1.51 16.08
N LEU A 136 3.76 -0.57 15.40
CA LEU A 136 4.30 0.74 15.04
C LEU A 136 3.32 1.85 15.44
N THR A 137 3.86 3.05 15.74
CA THR A 137 3.07 4.28 15.88
C THR A 137 3.61 5.35 14.94
N ILE A 138 2.74 6.01 14.21
CA ILE A 138 3.02 7.12 13.30
C ILE A 138 2.18 8.32 13.76
N THR A 139 2.83 9.47 13.96
CA THR A 139 2.18 10.69 14.46
C THR A 139 2.20 11.77 13.39
N ASP A 140 1.03 12.07 12.79
CA ASP A 140 0.84 13.21 11.89
C ASP A 140 0.24 14.38 12.66
N GLU A 141 1.11 15.10 13.35
CA GLU A 141 0.72 16.14 14.33
C GLU A 141 1.34 17.49 13.98
N VAL A 142 0.54 18.55 14.17
CA VAL A 142 0.95 19.94 14.00
C VAL A 142 0.59 20.71 15.25
N ILE A 143 1.51 21.53 15.75
CA ILE A 143 1.23 22.42 16.89
C ILE A 143 0.07 23.38 16.52
N PHE A 144 -0.94 23.48 17.40
CA PHE A 144 -2.18 24.25 17.19
C PHE A 144 -3.04 23.76 16.00
N GLY A 145 -2.76 22.57 15.46
CA GLY A 145 -3.48 21.96 14.34
C GLY A 145 -3.87 20.52 14.60
N ARG A 146 -3.98 19.73 13.51
CA ARG A 146 -4.32 18.31 13.54
C ARG A 146 -3.40 17.50 14.44
N LYS A 147 -3.94 16.44 15.03
CA LYS A 147 -3.21 15.46 15.84
C LYS A 147 -3.75 14.06 15.52
N LEU A 148 -3.36 13.56 14.36
CA LEU A 148 -3.73 12.21 13.92
C LEU A 148 -2.62 11.22 14.29
N VAL A 149 -2.99 10.20 15.04
CA VAL A 149 -2.07 9.11 15.43
C VAL A 149 -2.54 7.82 14.77
N MET A 150 -1.67 7.20 13.98
CA MET A 150 -1.90 5.90 13.37
C MET A 150 -1.11 4.83 14.13
N ASN A 151 -1.82 3.90 14.76
CA ASN A 151 -1.25 2.70 15.34
C ASN A 151 -1.38 1.57 14.32
N ARG A 152 -0.24 1.13 13.80
CA ARG A 152 -0.11 0.09 12.77
C ARG A 152 0.34 -1.22 13.36
N CYS A 153 -0.32 -2.30 13.00
CA CYS A 153 0.06 -3.65 13.38
C CYS A 153 0.20 -4.51 12.13
N TYR A 154 1.36 -5.15 11.99
CA TYR A 154 1.58 -6.21 11.02
C TYR A 154 1.54 -7.57 11.69
N ARG A 155 0.91 -8.56 11.02
CA ARG A 155 0.94 -9.97 11.39
C ARG A 155 1.46 -10.78 10.22
N PHE A 156 2.57 -11.49 10.41
CA PHE A 156 3.20 -12.35 9.41
C PHE A 156 3.04 -13.80 9.81
N SER A 157 2.37 -14.60 8.98
CA SER A 157 2.18 -16.02 9.28
C SER A 157 3.46 -16.83 9.01
N TYR A 158 3.77 -17.74 9.93
CA TYR A 158 4.83 -18.73 9.76
C TYR A 158 4.34 -20.05 9.15
N THR A 159 3.04 -20.20 8.97
CA THR A 159 2.41 -21.41 8.40
C THR A 159 1.84 -21.20 7.00
N GLU A 160 1.65 -19.93 6.62
CA GLU A 160 1.14 -19.56 5.30
C GLU A 160 1.97 -18.40 4.73
N ASN A 161 2.02 -18.26 3.42
CA ASN A 161 2.62 -17.08 2.77
C ASN A 161 1.62 -15.91 2.80
N THR A 162 1.34 -15.41 4.01
CA THR A 162 0.43 -14.29 4.25
C THR A 162 1.00 -13.27 5.20
N PHE A 163 0.62 -12.02 5.01
CA PHE A 163 0.68 -11.02 6.06
C PHE A 163 -0.55 -10.11 6.01
N GLU A 164 -0.84 -9.50 7.15
CA GLU A 164 -1.89 -8.51 7.30
C GLU A 164 -1.30 -7.21 7.84
N VAL A 165 -1.75 -6.08 7.31
CA VAL A 165 -1.59 -4.77 7.93
C VAL A 165 -2.93 -4.32 8.47
N SER A 166 -2.96 -3.87 9.73
CA SER A 166 -4.14 -3.24 10.34
C SER A 166 -3.74 -1.93 10.98
N ASP A 167 -4.52 -0.88 10.69
CA ASP A 167 -4.29 0.47 11.16
C ASP A 167 -5.49 0.96 11.98
N THR A 168 -5.20 1.60 13.12
CA THR A 168 -6.16 2.39 13.89
C THR A 168 -5.70 3.83 13.85
N VAL A 169 -6.47 4.70 13.20
CA VAL A 169 -6.21 6.15 13.16
C VAL A 169 -7.14 6.84 14.13
N THR A 170 -6.57 7.60 15.08
CA THR A 170 -7.30 8.34 16.12
C THR A 170 -7.03 9.82 15.98
N ASN A 171 -8.07 10.64 16.10
CA ASN A 171 -7.95 12.09 16.17
C ASN A 171 -7.85 12.54 17.65
N PHE A 172 -6.66 12.96 18.07
CA PHE A 172 -6.41 13.51 19.41
C PHE A 172 -6.49 15.04 19.49
N SER A 173 -7.02 15.71 18.46
CA SER A 173 -7.29 17.16 18.51
C SER A 173 -8.65 17.43 19.15
N ASP A 174 -8.88 18.68 19.54
CA ASP A 174 -10.15 19.20 20.08
C ASP A 174 -11.15 19.60 18.99
N THR A 175 -10.81 19.41 17.73
CA THR A 175 -11.63 19.70 16.56
C THR A 175 -11.70 18.51 15.63
N GLU A 176 -12.74 18.44 14.78
CA GLU A 176 -12.80 17.43 13.74
C GLU A 176 -11.63 17.57 12.76
N SER A 177 -11.15 16.45 12.24
CA SER A 177 -10.07 16.40 11.25
C SER A 177 -10.51 15.64 10.00
N PRO A 178 -10.22 16.14 8.79
CA PRO A 178 -10.35 15.32 7.59
C PRO A 178 -9.60 13.99 7.74
N TYR A 179 -10.22 12.90 7.25
CA TYR A 179 -9.63 11.56 7.30
C TYR A 179 -9.68 10.88 5.95
N MET A 180 -8.51 10.69 5.38
CA MET A 180 -8.31 10.02 4.10
C MET A 180 -7.20 8.98 4.24
N ILE A 181 -7.44 7.75 3.80
CA ILE A 181 -6.43 6.69 3.76
C ILE A 181 -6.57 5.84 2.51
N MET A 182 -5.44 5.51 1.89
CA MET A 182 -5.36 4.61 0.76
C MET A 182 -4.07 3.79 0.87
N TYR A 183 -4.17 2.48 0.69
CA TYR A 183 -3.03 1.59 0.53
C TYR A 183 -2.69 1.52 -0.95
N HIS A 184 -1.75 2.35 -1.38
CA HIS A 184 -1.29 2.43 -2.77
C HIS A 184 -0.36 1.25 -3.06
N CYS A 185 -0.98 0.07 -3.32
CA CYS A 185 -0.24 -1.15 -3.57
C CYS A 185 0.24 -1.20 -5.03
N ASN A 186 1.53 -1.45 -5.22
CA ASN A 186 2.19 -1.31 -6.52
C ASN A 186 2.76 -2.64 -6.98
N MET A 187 2.15 -3.24 -7.98
CA MET A 187 2.60 -4.48 -8.59
C MET A 187 3.61 -4.19 -9.69
N GLY A 188 4.73 -4.89 -9.68
CA GLY A 188 5.82 -4.71 -10.63
C GLY A 188 6.36 -6.01 -11.20
N TYR A 189 7.30 -5.93 -12.13
CA TYR A 189 7.94 -7.10 -12.73
C TYR A 189 8.75 -7.91 -11.70
N PRO A 190 8.71 -9.25 -11.70
CA PRO A 190 8.08 -10.14 -12.69
C PRO A 190 6.62 -10.52 -12.41
N LEU A 191 6.01 -10.12 -11.27
CA LEU A 191 4.59 -10.40 -11.02
C LEU A 191 3.72 -9.71 -12.07
N LEU A 192 4.04 -8.47 -12.44
CA LEU A 192 3.36 -7.74 -13.50
C LEU A 192 4.11 -7.92 -14.83
N SER A 193 3.42 -8.45 -15.83
CA SER A 193 3.82 -8.52 -17.23
C SER A 193 2.58 -8.56 -18.12
N GLU A 194 2.72 -8.57 -19.42
CA GLU A 194 1.60 -8.75 -20.37
C GLU A 194 0.88 -10.11 -20.23
N ASN A 195 1.47 -11.06 -19.50
CA ASN A 195 0.87 -12.38 -19.24
C ASN A 195 0.20 -12.49 -17.88
N SER A 196 0.14 -11.37 -17.14
CA SER A 196 -0.53 -11.33 -15.85
C SER A 196 -2.04 -11.33 -15.99
N VAL A 197 -2.71 -12.02 -15.09
CA VAL A 197 -4.16 -12.05 -14.96
C VAL A 197 -4.56 -11.23 -13.75
N VAL A 198 -5.26 -10.13 -13.98
CA VAL A 198 -5.81 -9.29 -12.92
C VAL A 198 -7.29 -9.61 -12.74
N LYS A 199 -7.73 -9.74 -11.50
CA LYS A 199 -9.11 -10.01 -11.13
C LYS A 199 -9.60 -8.99 -10.12
N ILE A 200 -10.58 -8.21 -10.52
CA ILE A 200 -11.30 -7.25 -9.67
C ILE A 200 -12.80 -7.54 -9.85
N PRO A 201 -13.36 -8.55 -9.13
CA PRO A 201 -14.80 -8.78 -9.16
C PRO A 201 -15.54 -7.51 -8.75
N ASN A 202 -16.43 -7.00 -9.60
CA ASN A 202 -17.03 -5.69 -9.35
C ASN A 202 -18.47 -5.59 -9.83
N ASN A 203 -19.24 -4.68 -9.21
CA ASN A 203 -20.58 -4.32 -9.60
C ASN A 203 -20.56 -3.22 -10.68
N SER A 204 -19.54 -2.36 -10.65
CA SER A 204 -19.34 -1.29 -11.63
C SER A 204 -17.90 -0.82 -11.68
N ILE A 205 -17.53 -0.23 -12.82
CA ILE A 205 -16.25 0.44 -13.07
C ILE A 205 -16.53 1.84 -13.61
N LYS A 206 -15.74 2.82 -13.15
CA LYS A 206 -15.81 4.20 -13.61
C LYS A 206 -14.41 4.69 -14.00
N PRO A 207 -14.21 5.21 -15.22
CA PRO A 207 -12.93 5.82 -15.61
C PRO A 207 -12.78 7.17 -14.90
N ARG A 208 -11.53 7.54 -14.53
CA ARG A 208 -11.21 8.84 -13.95
C ARG A 208 -11.38 9.98 -14.97
N ASP A 209 -10.97 9.74 -16.20
CA ASP A 209 -10.86 10.74 -17.26
C ASP A 209 -11.12 10.16 -18.65
N ALA A 210 -11.06 11.00 -19.68
CA ALA A 210 -11.34 10.60 -21.06
C ALA A 210 -10.30 9.61 -21.63
N GLU A 211 -9.06 9.61 -21.15
CA GLU A 211 -8.06 8.62 -21.55
C GLU A 211 -8.42 7.24 -20.98
N ALA A 212 -8.76 7.15 -19.70
CA ALA A 212 -9.24 5.91 -19.10
C ALA A 212 -10.56 5.42 -19.73
N GLU A 213 -11.49 6.33 -20.04
CA GLU A 213 -12.76 5.97 -20.68
C GLU A 213 -12.56 5.29 -22.05
N ARG A 214 -11.60 5.79 -22.85
CA ARG A 214 -11.27 5.22 -24.17
C ARG A 214 -10.85 3.74 -24.10
N TYR A 215 -10.27 3.32 -22.99
CA TYR A 215 -9.73 1.96 -22.79
C TYR A 215 -10.46 1.15 -21.72
N ILE A 216 -11.65 1.55 -21.29
CA ILE A 216 -12.38 0.91 -20.21
C ILE A 216 -12.66 -0.58 -20.46
N SER A 217 -12.89 -0.98 -21.71
CA SER A 217 -13.13 -2.39 -22.08
C SER A 217 -11.89 -3.29 -21.93
N SER A 218 -10.70 -2.72 -21.83
CA SER A 218 -9.42 -3.38 -21.66
C SER A 218 -8.69 -2.93 -20.37
N ALA A 219 -9.43 -2.44 -19.39
CA ALA A 219 -8.86 -1.96 -18.12
C ALA A 219 -7.96 -3.02 -17.47
N LEU A 220 -8.40 -4.26 -17.42
CA LEU A 220 -7.69 -5.37 -16.81
C LEU A 220 -6.71 -6.12 -17.75
N ASP A 221 -6.56 -5.69 -19.00
CA ASP A 221 -5.59 -6.27 -19.93
C ASP A 221 -4.24 -5.57 -19.76
N MET A 222 -3.19 -6.32 -19.49
CA MET A 222 -1.85 -5.75 -19.31
C MET A 222 -1.13 -5.67 -20.66
N GLU A 223 -0.73 -4.46 -21.06
CA GLU A 223 0.04 -4.22 -22.27
C GLU A 223 1.55 -4.39 -22.02
N LYS A 224 2.32 -4.63 -23.07
CA LYS A 224 3.80 -4.59 -23.02
C LYS A 224 4.29 -3.17 -22.67
N PRO A 225 5.50 -3.06 -22.07
CA PRO A 225 6.09 -1.75 -21.79
C PRO A 225 6.13 -0.87 -23.04
N THR A 226 5.41 0.26 -23.01
CA THR A 226 5.17 1.14 -24.16
C THR A 226 5.75 2.53 -23.90
N ALA A 227 6.47 3.10 -24.87
CA ALA A 227 6.97 4.46 -24.74
C ALA A 227 5.82 5.48 -24.77
N ASN A 228 5.91 6.52 -23.94
CA ASN A 228 4.91 7.57 -23.81
C ASN A 228 3.49 7.07 -23.48
N PHE A 229 3.40 6.00 -22.71
CA PHE A 229 2.12 5.50 -22.22
C PHE A 229 1.46 6.57 -21.32
N ALA A 230 0.20 6.89 -21.61
CA ALA A 230 -0.59 7.75 -20.74
C ALA A 230 -1.18 6.90 -19.61
N GLU A 231 -0.97 7.32 -18.36
CA GLU A 231 -1.56 6.62 -17.21
C GLU A 231 -3.08 6.57 -17.31
N ARG A 232 -3.68 5.49 -16.78
CA ARG A 232 -5.13 5.31 -16.71
C ARG A 232 -5.52 4.94 -15.29
N CYS A 233 -6.56 5.59 -14.79
CA CYS A 233 -7.13 5.26 -13.49
C CYS A 233 -8.60 4.86 -13.63
N TYR A 234 -8.96 3.82 -12.88
CA TYR A 234 -10.32 3.31 -12.82
C TYR A 234 -10.76 3.14 -11.37
N TYR A 235 -12.00 3.50 -11.10
CA TYR A 235 -12.63 3.36 -9.78
C TYR A 235 -13.61 2.21 -9.84
N TYR A 236 -13.46 1.25 -8.93
CA TYR A 236 -14.29 0.05 -8.88
C TYR A 236 -15.20 0.04 -7.65
N ASP A 237 -16.47 -0.28 -7.88
CA ASP A 237 -17.32 -0.81 -6.83
C ASP A 237 -17.09 -2.33 -6.74
N VAL A 238 -16.07 -2.73 -5.98
CA VAL A 238 -15.66 -4.13 -5.85
C VAL A 238 -16.81 -4.95 -5.25
N ALA A 239 -17.12 -6.09 -5.87
CA ALA A 239 -18.09 -7.02 -5.32
C ALA A 239 -17.61 -7.59 -3.98
N GLU A 240 -18.52 -7.76 -3.06
CA GLU A 240 -18.23 -8.27 -1.72
C GLU A 240 -19.04 -9.51 -1.39
N LYS A 241 -18.54 -10.31 -0.46
CA LYS A 241 -19.27 -11.39 0.16
C LYS A 241 -19.18 -11.24 1.68
N ASN A 242 -20.32 -11.02 2.34
CA ASN A 242 -20.37 -10.76 3.79
C ASN A 242 -19.49 -9.57 4.25
N GLY A 243 -19.44 -8.49 3.46
CA GLY A 243 -18.65 -7.30 3.74
C GLY A 243 -17.17 -7.40 3.33
N ILE A 244 -16.71 -8.56 2.88
CA ILE A 244 -15.31 -8.79 2.49
C ILE A 244 -15.17 -8.75 0.98
N ALA A 245 -14.23 -7.92 0.52
CA ALA A 245 -13.82 -7.82 -0.87
C ALA A 245 -12.50 -8.56 -1.10
N ASN A 246 -12.39 -9.23 -2.25
CA ASN A 246 -11.17 -9.88 -2.71
C ASN A 246 -10.84 -9.41 -4.12
N VAL A 247 -9.58 -9.03 -4.32
CA VAL A 247 -9.02 -8.69 -5.63
C VAL A 247 -7.62 -9.29 -5.76
N GLY A 248 -7.09 -9.44 -6.96
CA GLY A 248 -5.75 -9.98 -7.05
C GLY A 248 -5.13 -9.97 -8.44
N ILE A 249 -3.87 -10.34 -8.46
CA ILE A 249 -3.06 -10.52 -9.67
C ILE A 249 -2.29 -11.83 -9.60
N TYR A 250 -2.22 -12.53 -10.72
CA TYR A 250 -1.45 -13.77 -10.88
C TYR A 250 -0.69 -13.73 -12.20
N ASN A 251 0.58 -14.12 -12.19
CA ASN A 251 1.38 -14.26 -13.39
C ASN A 251 1.70 -15.73 -13.65
N LYS A 252 1.26 -16.24 -14.81
CA LYS A 252 1.42 -17.63 -15.22
C LYS A 252 2.88 -17.99 -15.55
N ASP A 253 3.70 -17.02 -15.95
CA ASP A 253 5.10 -17.28 -16.31
C ASP A 253 5.96 -17.65 -15.10
N ILE A 254 5.63 -17.09 -13.94
CA ILE A 254 6.33 -17.35 -12.68
C ILE A 254 5.51 -18.22 -11.72
N ASN A 255 4.27 -18.58 -12.08
CA ASN A 255 3.33 -19.31 -11.23
C ASN A 255 3.21 -18.68 -9.83
N LYS A 256 2.99 -17.38 -9.76
CA LYS A 256 2.84 -16.64 -8.50
C LYS A 256 1.78 -15.57 -8.62
N GLY A 257 1.09 -15.34 -7.52
CA GLY A 257 0.10 -14.29 -7.41
C GLY A 257 -0.06 -13.78 -6.00
N VAL A 258 -0.85 -12.73 -5.87
CA VAL A 258 -1.27 -12.18 -4.58
C VAL A 258 -2.76 -11.84 -4.64
N VAL A 259 -3.47 -12.19 -3.57
CA VAL A 259 -4.85 -11.81 -3.31
C VAL A 259 -4.89 -10.84 -2.13
N PHE A 260 -5.61 -9.76 -2.33
CA PHE A 260 -5.91 -8.72 -1.33
C PHE A 260 -7.29 -9.01 -0.76
N THR A 261 -7.38 -9.12 0.54
CA THR A 261 -8.65 -9.30 1.26
C THR A 261 -8.85 -8.16 2.22
N TYR A 262 -9.96 -7.45 2.15
CA TYR A 262 -10.23 -6.30 3.02
C TYR A 262 -11.72 -6.13 3.31
N ASP A 263 -12.03 -5.44 4.43
CA ASP A 263 -13.40 -5.05 4.79
C ASP A 263 -13.82 -3.82 3.96
N LYS A 264 -14.78 -4.02 3.06
CA LYS A 264 -15.31 -2.98 2.19
C LYS A 264 -16.04 -1.86 2.96
N LYS A 265 -16.55 -2.12 4.14
CA LYS A 265 -17.19 -1.07 4.97
C LYS A 265 -16.20 0.03 5.34
N ASN A 266 -14.96 -0.36 5.67
CA ASN A 266 -13.93 0.57 6.12
C ASN A 266 -13.09 1.12 4.95
N LEU A 267 -12.95 0.32 3.88
CA LEU A 267 -12.26 0.68 2.63
C LEU A 267 -13.21 0.54 1.44
N PRO A 268 -14.23 1.43 1.31
CA PRO A 268 -15.29 1.27 0.31
C PRO A 268 -14.86 1.58 -1.13
N MET A 269 -13.72 2.24 -1.30
CA MET A 269 -13.21 2.64 -2.62
C MET A 269 -12.05 1.75 -3.03
N PHE A 270 -11.99 1.45 -4.32
CA PHE A 270 -10.88 0.72 -4.91
C PHE A 270 -10.46 1.40 -6.21
N THR A 271 -9.19 1.75 -6.28
CA THR A 271 -8.59 2.37 -7.47
C THR A 271 -7.65 1.37 -8.14
N GLU A 272 -7.78 1.23 -9.45
CA GLU A 272 -6.74 0.68 -10.32
C GLU A 272 -5.99 1.84 -10.96
N TRP A 273 -4.69 1.92 -10.71
CA TRP A 273 -3.78 2.83 -11.40
C TRP A 273 -2.89 2.03 -12.34
N LYS A 274 -3.08 2.25 -13.64
CA LYS A 274 -2.41 1.50 -14.69
C LYS A 274 -1.40 2.37 -15.43
N MET A 275 -0.12 2.03 -15.28
CA MET A 275 0.98 2.70 -15.96
C MET A 275 1.89 1.66 -16.62
N MET A 276 1.65 1.40 -17.92
CA MET A 276 2.41 0.41 -18.71
C MET A 276 3.54 1.10 -19.51
N GLY A 277 4.18 2.07 -18.88
CA GLY A 277 5.27 2.84 -19.47
C GLY A 277 6.58 2.05 -19.56
N LYS A 278 7.42 2.39 -20.54
CA LYS A 278 8.78 1.86 -20.60
C LYS A 278 9.60 2.44 -19.43
N TYR A 279 10.10 1.58 -18.54
CA TYR A 279 10.82 1.88 -17.29
C TYR A 279 9.94 2.34 -16.11
N ASP A 280 8.68 2.74 -16.38
CA ASP A 280 7.67 3.05 -15.36
C ASP A 280 6.50 2.07 -15.52
N TYR A 281 6.80 0.78 -15.33
CA TYR A 281 5.86 -0.32 -15.60
C TYR A 281 5.28 -0.82 -14.28
N VAL A 282 4.07 -0.36 -13.96
CA VAL A 282 3.45 -0.59 -12.65
C VAL A 282 1.92 -0.65 -12.76
N LEU A 283 1.34 -1.49 -11.91
CA LEU A 283 -0.10 -1.55 -11.67
C LEU A 283 -0.39 -1.26 -10.20
N GLY A 284 -1.10 -0.17 -9.93
CA GLY A 284 -1.67 0.12 -8.61
C GLY A 284 -2.96 -0.65 -8.39
N LEU A 285 -3.07 -1.35 -7.27
CA LEU A 285 -4.28 -2.00 -6.78
C LEU A 285 -4.56 -1.44 -5.37
N GLU A 286 -5.48 -0.48 -5.25
CA GLU A 286 -5.46 0.49 -4.17
C GLU A 286 -6.78 0.53 -3.38
N PRO A 287 -6.95 -0.31 -2.34
CA PRO A 287 -8.06 -0.16 -1.42
C PRO A 287 -7.90 1.11 -0.58
N GLY A 288 -8.98 1.88 -0.45
CA GLY A 288 -8.98 3.14 0.28
C GLY A 288 -10.36 3.53 0.80
N ASN A 289 -10.39 4.56 1.65
CA ASN A 289 -11.65 5.14 2.11
C ASN A 289 -12.15 6.30 1.22
N CYS A 290 -11.40 6.65 0.19
CA CYS A 290 -11.66 7.74 -0.75
C CYS A 290 -11.06 7.45 -2.12
N THR A 291 -11.46 8.23 -3.14
CA THR A 291 -10.81 8.28 -4.46
C THR A 291 -9.62 9.26 -4.44
N PRO A 292 -8.61 9.09 -5.32
CA PRO A 292 -7.44 9.97 -5.39
C PRO A 292 -7.67 11.27 -6.18
N ASP A 293 -8.86 11.85 -6.11
CA ASP A 293 -9.21 13.06 -6.87
C ASP A 293 -8.72 14.36 -6.21
N GLY A 294 -8.36 14.31 -4.91
CA GLY A 294 -7.98 15.47 -4.10
C GLY A 294 -9.02 15.79 -3.03
N ARG A 295 -8.56 16.34 -1.90
CA ARG A 295 -9.43 16.63 -0.73
C ARG A 295 -10.50 17.67 -1.05
N ASP A 296 -10.18 18.70 -1.81
CA ASP A 296 -11.11 19.74 -2.24
C ASP A 296 -12.26 19.19 -3.07
N VAL A 297 -11.98 18.25 -3.98
CA VAL A 297 -13.00 17.58 -4.80
C VAL A 297 -13.92 16.73 -3.93
N LEU A 298 -13.35 15.97 -2.98
CA LEU A 298 -14.15 15.14 -2.07
C LEU A 298 -15.01 15.99 -1.13
N ARG A 299 -14.50 17.13 -0.64
CA ARG A 299 -15.27 18.09 0.14
C ARG A 299 -16.44 18.65 -0.67
N LYS A 300 -16.17 19.12 -1.88
CA LYS A 300 -17.18 19.66 -2.79
C LYS A 300 -18.28 18.65 -3.11
N ASN A 301 -17.94 17.38 -3.27
CA ASN A 301 -18.88 16.32 -3.57
C ASN A 301 -19.59 15.75 -2.34
N GLY A 302 -19.24 16.19 -1.11
CA GLY A 302 -19.80 15.70 0.14
C GLY A 302 -19.37 14.26 0.50
N THR A 303 -18.25 13.78 -0.05
CA THR A 303 -17.73 12.42 0.18
C THR A 303 -16.50 12.39 1.10
N LEU A 304 -15.95 13.56 1.46
CA LEU A 304 -14.85 13.67 2.42
C LEU A 304 -15.31 13.17 3.79
N LYS A 305 -14.52 12.28 4.38
CA LYS A 305 -14.76 11.76 5.73
C LYS A 305 -14.00 12.59 6.76
N PHE A 306 -14.49 12.57 7.99
CA PHE A 306 -13.90 13.26 9.13
C PHE A 306 -13.86 12.31 10.32
N LEU A 307 -12.87 12.53 11.21
CA LEU A 307 -12.83 11.97 12.54
C LEU A 307 -13.14 13.08 13.55
N GLN A 308 -14.11 12.85 14.42
CA GLN A 308 -14.41 13.73 15.53
C GLN A 308 -13.30 13.66 16.59
N PRO A 309 -13.19 14.61 17.53
CA PRO A 309 -12.29 14.49 18.68
C PRO A 309 -12.45 13.12 19.36
N ASP A 310 -11.31 12.48 19.66
CA ASP A 310 -11.21 11.13 20.26
C ASP A 310 -11.82 9.98 19.44
N GLU A 311 -12.31 10.26 18.24
CA GLU A 311 -12.81 9.22 17.33
C GLU A 311 -11.65 8.44 16.69
N SER A 312 -11.88 7.14 16.52
CA SER A 312 -10.95 6.21 15.86
C SER A 312 -11.61 5.49 14.69
N CYS A 313 -10.86 5.29 13.63
CA CYS A 313 -11.24 4.44 12.51
C CYS A 313 -10.23 3.31 12.32
N ASN A 314 -10.73 2.10 12.06
CA ASN A 314 -9.91 0.91 11.83
C ASN A 314 -9.95 0.50 10.38
N THR A 315 -8.81 0.12 9.82
CA THR A 315 -8.69 -0.47 8.49
C THR A 315 -7.79 -1.70 8.55
N ALA A 316 -8.00 -2.65 7.66
CA ALA A 316 -7.10 -3.79 7.50
C ALA A 316 -7.09 -4.29 6.07
N VAL A 317 -5.89 -4.72 5.62
CA VAL A 317 -5.69 -5.42 4.35
C VAL A 317 -4.81 -6.63 4.60
N LYS A 318 -5.32 -7.80 4.23
CA LYS A 318 -4.57 -9.07 4.24
C LYS A 318 -4.08 -9.37 2.83
N PHE A 319 -2.81 -9.72 2.72
CA PHE A 319 -2.16 -10.15 1.48
C PHE A 319 -1.87 -11.65 1.57
N THR A 320 -2.45 -12.43 0.64
CA THR A 320 -2.23 -13.87 0.53
C THR A 320 -1.49 -14.16 -0.76
N PHE A 321 -0.27 -14.67 -0.63
CA PHE A 321 0.59 -15.02 -1.77
C PHE A 321 0.41 -16.50 -2.12
N VAL A 322 0.19 -16.77 -3.40
CA VAL A 322 -0.12 -18.11 -3.93
C VAL A 322 0.90 -18.52 -5.00
N THR A 323 1.08 -19.82 -5.16
CA THR A 323 2.00 -20.41 -6.16
C THR A 323 1.28 -21.32 -7.16
N GLU A 324 -0.06 -21.41 -7.05
CA GLU A 324 -0.90 -22.18 -7.95
C GLU A 324 -2.07 -21.32 -8.42
N ILE A 325 -2.42 -21.41 -9.69
CA ILE A 325 -3.55 -20.66 -10.26
C ILE A 325 -4.89 -21.07 -9.62
N LYS A 326 -5.03 -22.33 -9.25
CA LYS A 326 -6.24 -22.83 -8.58
C LYS A 326 -6.46 -22.14 -7.23
N ASP A 327 -5.40 -22.00 -6.42
CA ASP A 327 -5.47 -21.32 -5.12
C ASP A 327 -5.82 -19.84 -5.29
N PHE A 328 -5.34 -19.22 -6.39
CA PHE A 328 -5.70 -17.85 -6.75
C PHE A 328 -7.18 -17.70 -7.06
N GLU A 329 -7.72 -18.60 -7.90
CA GLU A 329 -9.12 -18.56 -8.32
C GLU A 329 -10.10 -18.87 -7.18
N GLU A 330 -9.74 -19.79 -6.26
CA GLU A 330 -10.57 -20.14 -5.10
C GLU A 330 -10.68 -19.03 -4.05
N LYS A 331 -9.77 -18.07 -4.04
CA LYS A 331 -9.73 -16.97 -3.05
C LYS A 331 -10.43 -15.70 -3.54
N LEU A 332 -10.84 -15.64 -4.79
CA LEU A 332 -11.57 -14.52 -5.39
C LEU A 332 -13.07 -14.79 -5.47
#